data_b1efc7bc7a613bb0c9ac8bfa09fbdcd9
#
_entry.id   b1efc7bc7a613bb0c9ac8bfa09fbdcd9
#
_cell.length_a   1.000
_cell.length_b   1.000
_cell.length_c   1.000
_cell.angle_alpha   90.00
_cell.angle_beta   90.00
_cell.angle_gamma   90.00
#
_symmetry.space_group_name_H-M   'P 1'
#
loop_
_entity.id
_entity.type
_entity.pdbx_description
1 polymer ?
#
loop_
_entity_poly.entity_id
_entity_poly.type
_entity_poly.pdbx_seq_one_letter_code
_entity_poly.pdbx_strand_id
1 'polypeptide(L)'
;MSTIKHNDWLFEQLKDAEFAAEYLNAASEDDDPKTYLTALRKVVEARGGMATVAQKTDLSRETLYSTLSSRGNPTIRTLSAVLKATGLKFGVSAH
;
A
#
# COMPACT_ATOMS: atom_id res chain seq x y z
N MET A 1 -8.93 23.21 -0.49
CA MET A 1 -10.14 22.42 -0.16
C MET A 1 -10.36 21.26 -1.15
N SER A 2 -10.15 21.47 -2.45
CA SER A 2 -10.31 20.41 -3.45
C SER A 2 -9.36 19.24 -3.20
N THR A 3 -8.12 19.51 -2.77
CA THR A 3 -7.13 18.48 -2.48
C THR A 3 -7.60 17.56 -1.35
N ILE A 4 -8.19 18.14 -0.30
CA ILE A 4 -8.71 17.38 0.83
C ILE A 4 -9.86 16.49 0.36
N LYS A 5 -10.75 17.02 -0.46
CA LYS A 5 -11.88 16.25 -1.00
C LYS A 5 -11.41 15.10 -1.88
N HIS A 6 -10.38 15.33 -2.69
CA HIS A 6 -9.81 14.29 -3.54
C HIS A 6 -9.19 13.18 -2.70
N ASN A 7 -8.43 13.55 -1.67
CA ASN A 7 -7.79 12.56 -0.79
C ASN A 7 -8.84 11.75 -0.02
N ASP A 8 -9.92 12.41 0.41
CA ASP A 8 -11.01 11.72 1.11
C ASP A 8 -11.71 10.74 0.18
N TRP A 9 -11.94 11.14 -1.08
CA TRP A 9 -12.54 10.26 -2.08
C TRP A 9 -11.66 9.04 -2.32
N LEU A 10 -10.36 9.25 -2.56
CA LEU A 10 -9.42 8.16 -2.81
C LEU A 10 -9.37 7.21 -1.61
N PHE A 11 -9.28 7.76 -0.41
CA PHE A 11 -9.26 6.97 0.81
C PHE A 11 -10.49 6.06 0.90
N GLU A 12 -11.67 6.59 0.61
CA GLU A 12 -12.89 5.80 0.62
C GLU A 12 -12.88 4.71 -0.44
N GLN A 13 -12.41 5.02 -1.66
CA GLN A 13 -12.33 4.03 -2.74
C GLN A 13 -11.37 2.90 -2.40
N LEU A 14 -10.27 3.22 -1.74
CA LEU A 14 -9.26 2.22 -1.38
C LEU A 14 -9.73 1.23 -0.31
N LYS A 15 -10.85 1.49 0.33
CA LYS A 15 -11.47 0.54 1.24
C LYS A 15 -12.03 -0.67 0.49
N ASP A 16 -12.30 -0.52 -0.81
CA ASP A 16 -12.70 -1.62 -1.66
C ASP A 16 -11.47 -2.37 -2.15
N ALA A 17 -11.44 -3.70 -1.91
CA ALA A 17 -10.28 -4.52 -2.25
C ALA A 17 -9.96 -4.51 -3.74
N GLU A 18 -10.97 -4.57 -4.60
CA GLU A 18 -10.76 -4.55 -6.04
C GLU A 18 -10.17 -3.22 -6.51
N PHE A 19 -10.70 -2.12 -6.00
CA PHE A 19 -10.17 -0.81 -6.32
C PHE A 19 -8.71 -0.69 -5.86
N ALA A 20 -8.42 -1.14 -4.64
CA ALA A 20 -7.06 -1.09 -4.10
C ALA A 20 -6.09 -1.92 -4.96
N ALA A 21 -6.51 -3.09 -5.40
CA ALA A 21 -5.69 -3.93 -6.27
C ALA A 21 -5.39 -3.24 -7.60
N GLU A 22 -6.40 -2.65 -8.22
CA GLU A 22 -6.23 -1.93 -9.49
C GLU A 22 -5.32 -0.71 -9.31
N TYR A 23 -5.49 0.00 -8.20
CA TYR A 23 -4.67 1.16 -7.88
C TYR A 23 -3.19 0.78 -7.76
N LEU A 24 -2.89 -0.30 -7.05
CA LEU A 24 -1.53 -0.80 -6.91
C LEU A 24 -0.97 -1.32 -8.23
N ASN A 25 -1.78 -2.00 -9.01
CA ASN A 25 -1.34 -2.50 -10.32
C ASN A 25 -0.96 -1.34 -11.25
N ALA A 26 -1.76 -0.28 -11.24
CA ALA A 26 -1.44 0.91 -12.02
C ALA A 26 -0.13 1.55 -11.54
N ALA A 27 0.06 1.64 -10.23
CA ALA A 27 1.29 2.20 -9.67
C ALA A 27 2.52 1.36 -10.02
N SER A 28 2.36 0.05 -10.15
CA SER A 28 3.47 -0.86 -10.48
C SER A 28 3.97 -0.69 -11.91
N GLU A 29 3.20 -0.03 -12.77
CA GLU A 29 3.61 0.23 -14.14
C GLU A 29 4.59 1.40 -14.26
N ASP A 30 4.71 2.20 -13.21
CA ASP A 30 5.68 3.28 -13.19
C ASP A 30 7.10 2.71 -13.03
N ASP A 31 8.06 3.28 -13.73
CA ASP A 31 9.46 2.85 -13.66
C ASP A 31 10.08 3.16 -12.30
N ASP A 32 9.54 4.11 -11.57
CA ASP A 32 10.07 4.50 -10.27
C ASP A 32 9.38 3.69 -9.16
N PRO A 33 10.13 2.82 -8.46
CA PRO A 33 9.55 2.03 -7.37
C PRO A 33 8.93 2.87 -6.25
N LYS A 34 9.33 4.13 -6.12
CA LYS A 34 8.77 5.03 -5.11
C LYS A 34 7.28 5.27 -5.35
N THR A 35 6.85 5.27 -6.60
CA THR A 35 5.43 5.41 -6.93
C THR A 35 4.61 4.28 -6.33
N TYR A 36 5.12 3.06 -6.44
CA TYR A 36 4.45 1.90 -5.86
C TYR A 36 4.41 1.98 -4.33
N LEU A 37 5.53 2.34 -3.71
CA LEU A 37 5.58 2.45 -2.24
C LEU A 37 4.64 3.53 -1.72
N THR A 38 4.55 4.66 -2.41
CA THR A 38 3.61 5.72 -2.06
C THR A 38 2.17 5.22 -2.15
N ALA A 39 1.85 4.50 -3.22
CA ALA A 39 0.52 3.93 -3.41
C ALA A 39 0.21 2.89 -2.33
N LEU A 40 1.16 2.01 -2.04
CA LEU A 40 0.99 0.99 -1.01
C LEU A 40 0.73 1.60 0.37
N ARG A 41 1.42 2.68 0.68
CA ARG A 41 1.21 3.39 1.95
C ARG A 41 -0.21 3.91 2.05
N LYS A 42 -0.75 4.47 0.98
CA LYS A 42 -2.15 4.93 0.96
C LYS A 42 -3.13 3.77 1.14
N VAL A 43 -2.84 2.64 0.51
CA VAL A 43 -3.66 1.44 0.67
C VAL A 43 -3.63 0.95 2.12
N VAL A 44 -2.45 0.91 2.73
CA VAL A 44 -2.31 0.52 4.14
C VAL A 44 -3.15 1.44 5.03
N GLU A 45 -3.06 2.75 4.81
CA GLU A 45 -3.80 3.73 5.61
C GLU A 45 -5.32 3.55 5.48
N ALA A 46 -5.78 3.22 4.28
CA ALA A 46 -7.21 3.05 4.03
C ALA A 46 -7.74 1.69 4.50
N ARG A 47 -6.89 0.68 4.58
CA ARG A 47 -7.32 -0.70 4.82
C ARG A 47 -6.80 -1.23 6.16
N GLY A 48 -6.91 -0.44 7.19
CA GLY A 48 -6.61 -0.86 8.55
C GLY A 48 -5.65 0.05 9.29
N GLY A 49 -4.81 0.78 8.56
CA GLY A 49 -3.84 1.69 9.16
C GLY A 49 -2.54 1.00 9.52
N MET A 50 -1.51 1.81 9.73
CA MET A 50 -0.17 1.31 10.04
C MET A 50 -0.13 0.45 11.31
N ALA A 51 -0.86 0.85 12.35
CA ALA A 51 -0.88 0.10 13.60
C ALA A 51 -1.43 -1.30 13.41
N THR A 52 -2.53 -1.42 12.67
CA THR A 52 -3.16 -2.72 12.40
C THR A 52 -2.26 -3.61 11.56
N VAL A 53 -1.66 -3.04 10.52
CA VAL A 53 -0.76 -3.80 9.64
C VAL A 53 0.49 -4.24 10.40
N ALA A 54 1.06 -3.36 11.23
CA ALA A 54 2.21 -3.73 12.06
C ALA A 54 1.86 -4.90 12.96
N GLN A 55 0.69 -4.86 13.58
CA GLN A 55 0.25 -5.94 14.47
C GLN A 55 0.09 -7.26 13.73
N LYS A 56 -0.44 -7.24 12.52
CA LYS A 56 -0.68 -8.45 11.72
C LYS A 56 0.59 -9.01 11.08
N THR A 57 1.62 -8.19 10.91
CA THR A 57 2.84 -8.60 10.22
C THR A 57 4.00 -8.90 11.15
N ASP A 58 3.83 -8.68 12.45
CA ASP A 58 4.90 -8.75 13.46
C ASP A 58 6.03 -7.76 13.22
N LEU A 59 5.79 -6.76 12.37
CA LEU A 59 6.74 -5.66 12.17
C LEU A 59 6.43 -4.54 13.16
N SER A 60 7.45 -3.84 13.61
CA SER A 60 7.22 -2.64 14.40
C SER A 60 6.64 -1.54 13.50
N ARG A 61 5.93 -0.60 14.09
CA ARG A 61 5.41 0.55 13.35
C ARG A 61 6.55 1.34 12.71
N GLU A 62 7.66 1.49 13.43
CA GLU A 62 8.83 2.19 12.92
C GLU A 62 9.40 1.50 11.68
N THR A 63 9.55 0.18 11.74
CA THR A 63 10.03 -0.60 10.59
C THR A 63 9.08 -0.45 9.41
N LEU A 64 7.78 -0.50 9.67
CA LEU A 64 6.78 -0.39 8.62
C LEU A 64 6.81 0.99 7.96
N TYR A 65 6.88 2.07 8.75
CA TYR A 65 7.00 3.42 8.20
C TYR A 65 8.27 3.59 7.38
N SER A 66 9.38 3.08 7.87
CA SER A 66 10.67 3.15 7.16
C SER A 66 10.61 2.38 5.84
N THR A 67 10.07 1.18 5.89
CA THR A 67 9.98 0.28 4.73
C THR A 67 9.10 0.86 3.62
N LEU A 68 8.01 1.53 3.99
CA LEU A 68 7.07 2.11 3.04
C LEU A 68 7.35 3.58 2.73
N SER A 69 8.47 4.11 3.21
CA SER A 69 8.88 5.48 2.87
C SER A 69 9.45 5.54 1.45
N SER A 70 9.65 6.75 0.95
CA SER A 70 10.22 6.94 -0.39
C SER A 70 11.64 6.38 -0.51
N ARG A 71 12.32 6.15 0.60
CA ARG A 71 13.65 5.54 0.64
C ARG A 71 13.61 4.07 1.00
N GLY A 72 12.42 3.53 1.17
CA GLY A 72 12.25 2.15 1.56
C GLY A 72 12.66 1.20 0.44
N ASN A 73 13.11 0.02 0.86
CA ASN A 73 13.48 -1.04 -0.08
C ASN A 73 13.01 -2.36 0.51
N PRO A 74 11.68 -2.59 0.57
CA PRO A 74 11.16 -3.79 1.19
C PRO A 74 11.52 -5.05 0.41
N THR A 75 11.74 -6.12 1.14
CA THR A 75 11.90 -7.44 0.52
C THR A 75 10.55 -7.92 0.00
N ILE A 76 10.58 -8.92 -0.87
CA ILE A 76 9.36 -9.57 -1.35
C ILE A 76 8.56 -10.14 -0.16
N ARG A 77 9.25 -10.71 0.82
CA ARG A 77 8.61 -11.22 2.03
C ARG A 77 7.83 -10.13 2.77
N THR A 78 8.46 -8.98 2.96
CA THR A 78 7.82 -7.85 3.64
C THR A 78 6.63 -7.32 2.85
N LEU A 79 6.79 -7.13 1.54
CA LEU A 79 5.69 -6.69 0.68
C LEU A 79 4.52 -7.66 0.74
N SER A 80 4.81 -8.96 0.64
CA SER A 80 3.78 -9.99 0.69
C SER A 80 3.01 -9.95 2.00
N ALA A 81 3.74 -9.80 3.12
CA ALA A 81 3.11 -9.71 4.44
C ALA A 81 2.21 -8.49 4.56
N VAL A 82 2.67 -7.33 4.07
CA VAL A 82 1.89 -6.10 4.10
C VAL A 82 0.64 -6.23 3.25
N LEU A 83 0.77 -6.74 2.03
CA LEU A 83 -0.38 -6.94 1.15
C LEU A 83 -1.40 -7.88 1.79
N LYS A 84 -0.93 -9.01 2.32
CA LYS A 84 -1.82 -9.96 2.98
C LYS A 84 -2.56 -9.34 4.16
N ALA A 85 -1.86 -8.51 4.95
CA ALA A 85 -2.47 -7.82 6.09
C ALA A 85 -3.55 -6.83 5.66
N THR A 86 -3.49 -6.33 4.42
CA THR A 86 -4.50 -5.42 3.88
C THR A 86 -5.59 -6.16 3.09
N GLY A 87 -5.54 -7.49 3.03
CA GLY A 87 -6.53 -8.29 2.31
C GLY A 87 -6.21 -8.47 0.84
N LEU A 88 -4.96 -8.22 0.44
CA LEU A 88 -4.52 -8.32 -0.94
C LEU A 88 -3.43 -9.37 -1.07
N LYS A 89 -3.01 -9.65 -2.29
CA LYS A 89 -1.89 -10.55 -2.55
C LYS A 89 -1.18 -10.15 -3.84
N PHE A 90 0.05 -10.59 -3.99
CA PHE A 90 0.78 -10.39 -5.23
C PHE A 90 0.09 -11.10 -6.38
N GLY A 91 0.16 -10.47 -7.53
CA GLY A 91 -0.23 -11.07 -8.79
C GLY A 91 0.70 -10.56 -9.87
N VAL A 92 0.76 -11.32 -10.96
CA VAL A 92 1.55 -10.97 -12.13
C VAL A 92 0.63 -11.05 -13.33
N SER A 93 0.71 -10.06 -14.21
CA SER A 93 -0.04 -10.09 -15.47
C SER A 93 0.89 -9.83 -16.62
N ALA A 94 0.57 -10.44 -17.76
CA ALA A 94 1.34 -10.22 -18.99
C ALA A 94 0.97 -8.87 -19.60
N HIS A 95 1.92 -8.32 -20.30
CA HIS A 95 1.67 -7.12 -21.08
C HIS A 95 1.05 -7.46 -22.42
#